data_2340679433c631056bb4a1820ad4a7c5
#
_entry.id   2340679433c631056bb4a1820ad4a7c5
#
_cell.length_a   1.000
_cell.length_b   1.000
_cell.length_c   1.000
_cell.angle_alpha   90.00
_cell.angle_beta   90.00
_cell.angle_gamma   90.00
#
_symmetry.space_group_name_H-M   'P 1'
#
loop_
_entity.id
_entity.type
_entity.pdbx_description
1 polymer ?
#
loop_
_entity_poly.entity_id
_entity_poly.type
_entity_poly.pdbx_seq_one_letter_code
_entity_poly.pdbx_strand_id
1 'polypeptide(L)'
;VQALTDQSPHVRRIAAGVLTKFTHAENIAPLLSLYSKADEKDSHLRYTALLGVRNNLRDNKEIKKVLGIKWNEEQLAILAKVMLDVPSAETADFVLNYIKNHEMPRQQLIHSFEYAGRYLPSSRVDDAITLISQQFEKDKDVQFMLYNTIRQGIAQKGAKPSPRMQQWGIGLTKYFIENISEAGDVWKSRPLDSTGEPVD
;
A
#
# COMPACT_ATOMS: atom_id res chain seq x y z
N VAL A 1 15.29 24.60 2.09
CA VAL A 1 15.80 23.31 2.61
C VAL A 1 16.62 23.52 3.90
N GLN A 2 17.57 24.48 3.96
CA GLN A 2 18.44 24.70 5.13
C GLN A 2 17.67 24.82 6.46
N ALA A 3 16.55 25.54 6.51
CA ALA A 3 15.74 25.72 7.72
C ALA A 3 15.06 24.42 8.23
N LEU A 4 15.11 23.30 7.48
CA LEU A 4 14.67 21.98 7.97
C LEU A 4 15.60 21.39 9.04
N THR A 5 16.82 21.93 9.20
CA THR A 5 17.80 21.51 10.19
C THR A 5 17.96 22.52 11.35
N ASP A 6 17.08 23.53 11.44
CA ASP A 6 17.07 24.50 12.51
C ASP A 6 16.91 23.85 13.89
N GLN A 7 17.48 24.45 14.93
CA GLN A 7 17.36 23.95 16.30
C GLN A 7 15.90 23.96 16.79
N SER A 8 15.12 24.99 16.39
CA SER A 8 13.72 25.13 16.76
C SER A 8 12.81 24.18 15.97
N PRO A 9 12.05 23.28 16.62
CA PRO A 9 11.05 22.44 15.95
C PRO A 9 10.00 23.27 15.22
N HIS A 10 9.69 24.46 15.74
CA HIS A 10 8.72 25.37 15.12
C HIS A 10 9.22 25.89 13.77
N VAL A 11 10.50 26.30 13.69
CA VAL A 11 11.12 26.73 12.44
C VAL A 11 11.17 25.57 11.43
N ARG A 12 11.57 24.37 11.88
CA ARG A 12 11.57 23.18 11.01
C ARG A 12 10.17 22.87 10.44
N ARG A 13 9.11 22.99 11.27
CA ARG A 13 7.73 22.76 10.84
C ARG A 13 7.28 23.80 9.81
N ILE A 14 7.57 25.09 10.02
CA ILE A 14 7.25 26.14 9.05
C ILE A 14 7.98 25.87 7.73
N ALA A 15 9.27 25.54 7.77
CA ALA A 15 10.06 25.23 6.60
C ALA A 15 9.48 24.04 5.82
N ALA A 16 9.13 22.96 6.51
CA ALA A 16 8.45 21.82 5.90
C ALA A 16 7.10 22.22 5.26
N GLY A 17 6.31 23.05 5.97
CA GLY A 17 5.05 23.60 5.47
C GLY A 17 5.20 24.42 4.18
N VAL A 18 6.26 25.21 4.05
CA VAL A 18 6.59 25.93 2.81
C VAL A 18 6.85 24.95 1.66
N LEU A 19 7.62 23.89 1.90
CA LEU A 19 7.94 22.88 0.88
C LEU A 19 6.74 22.03 0.43
N THR A 20 5.61 22.08 1.15
CA THR A 20 4.34 21.48 0.67
C THR A 20 3.74 22.24 -0.51
N LYS A 21 4.11 23.51 -0.69
CA LYS A 21 3.56 24.40 -1.73
C LYS A 21 4.49 24.56 -2.95
N PHE A 22 5.78 24.34 -2.75
CA PHE A 22 6.80 24.47 -3.80
C PHE A 22 7.36 23.07 -4.12
N THR A 23 6.75 22.41 -5.08
CA THR A 23 7.01 21.00 -5.38
C THR A 23 8.27 20.82 -6.24
N HIS A 24 9.25 20.10 -5.69
CA HIS A 24 10.48 19.69 -6.37
C HIS A 24 10.95 18.33 -5.83
N ALA A 25 11.45 17.44 -6.70
CA ALA A 25 11.97 16.14 -6.30
C ALA A 25 13.08 16.23 -5.23
N GLU A 26 13.88 17.30 -5.29
CA GLU A 26 14.97 17.58 -4.35
C GLU A 26 14.50 17.83 -2.91
N ASN A 27 13.22 18.14 -2.71
CA ASN A 27 12.64 18.33 -1.38
C ASN A 27 12.41 16.99 -0.65
N ILE A 28 12.29 15.89 -1.38
CA ILE A 28 11.89 14.59 -0.82
C ILE A 28 12.92 14.09 0.20
N ALA A 29 14.20 14.01 -0.16
CA ALA A 29 15.23 13.49 0.72
C ALA A 29 15.37 14.31 2.03
N PRO A 30 15.39 15.65 2.00
CA PRO A 30 15.39 16.47 3.23
C PRO A 30 14.13 16.29 4.09
N LEU A 31 12.94 16.14 3.48
CA LEU A 31 11.69 15.91 4.20
C LEU A 31 11.64 14.53 4.86
N LEU A 32 12.12 13.49 4.17
CA LEU A 32 12.27 12.15 4.73
C LEU A 32 13.26 12.16 5.91
N SER A 33 14.41 12.83 5.75
CA SER A 33 15.38 13.00 6.83
C SER A 33 14.79 13.76 8.04
N LEU A 34 13.98 14.78 7.79
CA LEU A 34 13.27 15.50 8.87
C LEU A 34 12.31 14.58 9.61
N TYR A 35 11.53 13.76 8.87
CA TYR A 35 10.60 12.80 9.45
C TYR A 35 11.31 11.77 10.34
N SER A 36 12.41 11.16 9.85
CA SER A 36 13.16 10.15 10.60
C SER A 36 13.85 10.70 11.84
N LYS A 37 14.31 11.96 11.80
CA LYS A 37 15.02 12.61 12.93
C LYS A 37 14.08 13.32 13.92
N ALA A 38 12.83 13.53 13.56
CA ALA A 38 11.87 14.19 14.45
C ALA A 38 11.51 13.26 15.61
N ASP A 39 11.39 13.84 16.81
CA ASP A 39 10.91 13.13 18.00
C ASP A 39 9.57 12.45 17.66
N GLU A 40 9.41 11.20 18.08
CA GLU A 40 8.17 10.42 17.84
C GLU A 40 6.94 11.10 18.46
N LYS A 41 7.13 11.84 19.53
CA LYS A 41 6.07 12.62 20.20
C LYS A 41 5.72 13.90 19.45
N ASP A 42 6.60 14.42 18.56
CA ASP A 42 6.29 15.58 17.72
C ASP A 42 5.48 15.16 16.49
N SER A 43 4.24 14.75 16.74
CA SER A 43 3.31 14.30 15.70
C SER A 43 3.07 15.38 14.63
N HIS A 44 3.07 16.65 15.01
CA HIS A 44 2.85 17.76 14.08
C HIS A 44 4.00 17.94 13.09
N LEU A 45 5.25 17.88 13.56
CA LEU A 45 6.41 17.97 12.68
C LEU A 45 6.48 16.78 11.73
N ARG A 46 6.30 15.56 12.27
CA ARG A 46 6.28 14.32 11.49
C ARG A 46 5.17 14.34 10.43
N TYR A 47 3.96 14.72 10.81
CA TYR A 47 2.85 14.86 9.87
C TYR A 47 3.15 15.89 8.76
N THR A 48 3.68 17.07 9.13
CA THR A 48 3.99 18.11 8.14
C THR A 48 5.09 17.67 7.17
N ALA A 49 6.08 16.92 7.64
CA ALA A 49 7.12 16.35 6.79
C ALA A 49 6.55 15.36 5.77
N LEU A 50 5.70 14.40 6.21
CA LEU A 50 5.05 13.44 5.31
C LEU A 50 4.06 14.11 4.35
N LEU A 51 3.33 15.12 4.80
CA LEU A 51 2.47 15.93 3.95
C LEU A 51 3.28 16.62 2.84
N GLY A 52 4.47 17.13 3.19
CA GLY A 52 5.43 17.67 2.24
C GLY A 52 5.85 16.63 1.20
N VAL A 53 6.26 15.44 1.65
CA VAL A 53 6.62 14.34 0.75
C VAL A 53 5.46 14.01 -0.19
N ARG A 54 4.26 13.79 0.34
CA ARG A 54 3.06 13.48 -0.45
C ARG A 54 2.76 14.56 -1.51
N ASN A 55 2.80 15.82 -1.14
CA ASN A 55 2.46 16.91 -2.06
C ASN A 55 3.49 17.05 -3.18
N ASN A 56 4.78 16.83 -2.88
CA ASN A 56 5.82 16.82 -3.92
C ASN A 56 5.68 15.63 -4.88
N LEU A 57 5.17 14.48 -4.41
CA LEU A 57 4.89 13.30 -5.24
C LEU A 57 3.63 13.44 -6.13
N ARG A 58 2.76 14.42 -5.88
CA ARG A 58 1.57 14.66 -6.72
C ARG A 58 1.87 15.35 -8.05
N ASP A 59 3.04 15.93 -8.17
CA ASP A 59 3.48 16.54 -9.44
C ASP A 59 4.02 15.44 -10.37
N ASN A 60 3.38 15.26 -11.53
CA ASN A 60 3.72 14.21 -12.49
C ASN A 60 5.14 14.33 -13.06
N LYS A 61 5.73 15.52 -13.06
CA LYS A 61 7.12 15.72 -13.51
C LYS A 61 8.09 15.34 -12.41
N GLU A 62 7.76 15.71 -11.18
CA GLU A 62 8.62 15.48 -10.02
C GLU A 62 8.61 14.00 -9.60
N ILE A 63 7.48 13.32 -9.65
CA ILE A 63 7.41 11.88 -9.30
C ILE A 63 8.35 11.05 -10.17
N LYS A 64 8.45 11.29 -11.46
CA LYS A 64 9.35 10.55 -12.36
C LYS A 64 10.81 10.69 -11.96
N LYS A 65 11.21 11.88 -11.49
CA LYS A 65 12.56 12.11 -10.97
C LYS A 65 12.78 11.32 -9.68
N VAL A 66 11.80 11.36 -8.75
CA VAL A 66 11.86 10.65 -7.47
C VAL A 66 12.00 9.14 -7.66
N LEU A 67 11.27 8.56 -8.62
CA LEU A 67 11.35 7.13 -8.96
C LEU A 67 12.71 6.72 -9.54
N GLY A 68 13.48 7.66 -10.10
CA GLY A 68 14.84 7.42 -10.59
C GLY A 68 15.93 7.51 -9.51
N ILE A 69 15.60 7.91 -8.29
CA ILE A 69 16.57 8.06 -7.19
C ILE A 69 16.76 6.71 -6.47
N LYS A 70 17.99 6.41 -6.12
CA LYS A 70 18.30 5.25 -5.26
C LYS A 70 18.08 5.64 -3.80
N TRP A 71 17.03 5.11 -3.20
CA TRP A 71 16.66 5.31 -1.80
C TRP A 71 17.26 4.20 -0.92
N ASN A 72 17.53 4.50 0.36
CA ASN A 72 17.84 3.48 1.34
C ASN A 72 16.55 2.79 1.84
N GLU A 73 16.70 1.67 2.58
CA GLU A 73 15.58 0.84 3.04
C GLU A 73 14.55 1.61 3.88
N GLU A 74 15.00 2.45 4.81
CA GLU A 74 14.12 3.28 5.64
C GLU A 74 13.30 4.26 4.79
N GLN A 75 13.98 4.92 3.84
CA GLN A 75 13.33 5.87 2.93
C GLN A 75 12.33 5.17 1.99
N LEU A 76 12.69 3.97 1.49
CA LEU A 76 11.80 3.16 0.67
C LEU A 76 10.53 2.78 1.43
N ALA A 77 10.65 2.36 2.68
CA ALA A 77 9.50 2.02 3.52
C ALA A 77 8.55 3.21 3.74
N ILE A 78 9.13 4.40 4.02
CA ILE A 78 8.34 5.62 4.19
C ILE A 78 7.67 6.02 2.87
N LEU A 79 8.40 5.98 1.76
CA LEU A 79 7.88 6.32 0.44
C LEU A 79 6.75 5.38 0.02
N ALA A 80 6.91 4.06 0.21
CA ALA A 80 5.87 3.08 -0.11
C ALA A 80 4.57 3.37 0.64
N LYS A 81 4.67 3.78 1.92
CA LYS A 81 3.52 4.19 2.73
C LYS A 81 2.87 5.48 2.21
N VAL A 82 3.68 6.51 1.91
CA VAL A 82 3.16 7.81 1.47
C VAL A 82 2.59 7.75 0.06
N MET A 83 3.15 6.89 -0.81
CA MET A 83 2.68 6.73 -2.19
C MET A 83 1.27 6.16 -2.28
N LEU A 84 0.77 5.46 -1.27
CA LEU A 84 -0.63 5.01 -1.19
C LEU A 84 -1.64 6.20 -1.14
N ASP A 85 -1.18 7.39 -0.76
CA ASP A 85 -1.98 8.62 -0.74
C ASP A 85 -1.81 9.48 -2.01
N VAL A 86 -1.08 8.99 -3.01
CA VAL A 86 -0.79 9.72 -4.26
C VAL A 86 -1.35 8.93 -5.46
N PRO A 87 -2.57 9.22 -5.91
CA PRO A 87 -3.28 8.43 -6.91
C PRO A 87 -2.63 8.54 -8.31
N SER A 88 -1.76 7.60 -8.64
CA SER A 88 -1.17 7.48 -9.98
C SER A 88 -0.75 6.03 -10.30
N ALA A 89 -0.57 5.73 -11.59
CA ALA A 89 -0.07 4.44 -12.03
C ALA A 89 1.39 4.22 -11.62
N GLU A 90 2.18 5.28 -11.64
CA GLU A 90 3.60 5.25 -11.27
C GLU A 90 3.80 4.90 -9.80
N THR A 91 3.00 5.49 -8.91
CA THR A 91 3.06 5.16 -7.48
C THR A 91 2.54 3.76 -7.20
N ALA A 92 1.52 3.31 -7.91
CA ALA A 92 1.02 1.93 -7.78
C ALA A 92 2.07 0.91 -8.25
N ASP A 93 2.79 1.21 -9.31
CA ASP A 93 3.90 0.36 -9.78
C ASP A 93 5.06 0.33 -8.77
N PHE A 94 5.41 1.47 -8.18
CA PHE A 94 6.42 1.53 -7.13
C PHE A 94 6.01 0.68 -5.90
N VAL A 95 4.76 0.82 -5.44
CA VAL A 95 4.25 0.05 -4.30
C VAL A 95 4.27 -1.45 -4.60
N LEU A 96 3.86 -1.88 -5.80
CA LEU A 96 3.91 -3.28 -6.21
C LEU A 96 5.35 -3.82 -6.22
N ASN A 97 6.31 -3.04 -6.74
CA ASN A 97 7.73 -3.41 -6.73
C ASN A 97 8.29 -3.45 -5.30
N TYR A 98 7.83 -2.58 -4.41
CA TYR A 98 8.21 -2.63 -3.00
C TYR A 98 7.73 -3.92 -2.33
N ILE A 99 6.46 -4.30 -2.51
CA ILE A 99 5.87 -5.55 -1.97
C ILE A 99 6.66 -6.78 -2.44
N LYS A 100 7.11 -6.78 -3.68
CA LYS A 100 7.85 -7.91 -4.26
C LYS A 100 9.12 -8.25 -3.47
N ASN A 101 9.75 -7.25 -2.85
CA ASN A 101 11.07 -7.37 -2.23
C ASN A 101 11.03 -7.21 -0.69
N HIS A 102 9.88 -6.90 -0.11
CA HIS A 102 9.76 -6.61 1.33
C HIS A 102 8.51 -7.26 1.91
N GLU A 103 8.66 -7.83 3.10
CA GLU A 103 7.52 -8.27 3.89
C GLU A 103 6.75 -7.07 4.44
N MET A 104 5.43 -7.16 4.48
CA MET A 104 4.56 -6.12 4.97
C MET A 104 3.53 -6.66 5.95
N PRO A 105 3.12 -5.87 6.96
CA PRO A 105 1.99 -6.22 7.80
C PRO A 105 0.72 -6.45 6.95
N ARG A 106 -0.09 -7.44 7.34
CA ARG A 106 -1.29 -7.86 6.58
C ARG A 106 -2.21 -6.69 6.22
N GLN A 107 -2.46 -5.78 7.17
CA GLN A 107 -3.30 -4.61 6.93
C GLN A 107 -2.74 -3.70 5.80
N GLN A 108 -1.44 -3.48 5.82
CA GLN A 108 -0.77 -2.66 4.81
C GLN A 108 -0.75 -3.37 3.46
N LEU A 109 -0.59 -4.69 3.44
CA LEU A 109 -0.65 -5.52 2.24
C LEU A 109 -2.03 -5.40 1.56
N ILE A 110 -3.13 -5.52 2.34
CA ILE A 110 -4.50 -5.34 1.86
C ILE A 110 -4.65 -3.97 1.19
N HIS A 111 -4.28 -2.91 1.88
CA HIS A 111 -4.40 -1.54 1.35
C HIS A 111 -3.57 -1.35 0.08
N SER A 112 -2.36 -1.91 0.04
CA SER A 112 -1.48 -1.82 -1.12
C SER A 112 -2.04 -2.54 -2.36
N PHE A 113 -2.65 -3.72 -2.19
CA PHE A 113 -3.25 -4.43 -3.32
C PHE A 113 -4.59 -3.82 -3.77
N GLU A 114 -5.39 -3.24 -2.86
CA GLU A 114 -6.56 -2.46 -3.25
C GLU A 114 -6.14 -1.25 -4.09
N TYR A 115 -5.12 -0.53 -3.63
CA TYR A 115 -4.53 0.60 -4.33
C TYR A 115 -3.97 0.20 -5.70
N ALA A 116 -3.25 -0.92 -5.79
CA ALA A 116 -2.74 -1.48 -7.03
C ALA A 116 -3.89 -1.80 -8.01
N GLY A 117 -4.96 -2.45 -7.55
CA GLY A 117 -6.15 -2.73 -8.35
C GLY A 117 -6.79 -1.47 -8.93
N ARG A 118 -6.79 -0.38 -8.15
CA ARG A 118 -7.40 0.89 -8.52
C ARG A 118 -6.56 1.71 -9.51
N TYR A 119 -5.24 1.73 -9.35
CA TYR A 119 -4.39 2.68 -10.10
C TYR A 119 -3.49 2.03 -11.15
N LEU A 120 -3.17 0.73 -11.04
CA LEU A 120 -2.40 0.06 -12.07
C LEU A 120 -3.17 -0.05 -13.40
N PRO A 121 -2.49 0.05 -14.55
CA PRO A 121 -3.03 -0.39 -15.83
C PRO A 121 -3.45 -1.86 -15.78
N SER A 122 -4.47 -2.25 -16.55
CA SER A 122 -5.01 -3.63 -16.52
C SER A 122 -3.94 -4.69 -16.82
N SER A 123 -2.99 -4.40 -17.71
CA SER A 123 -1.86 -5.28 -18.01
C SER A 123 -0.93 -5.50 -16.81
N ARG A 124 -0.81 -4.52 -15.92
CA ARG A 124 0.04 -4.60 -14.73
C ARG A 124 -0.67 -5.24 -13.53
N VAL A 125 -2.01 -5.26 -13.53
CA VAL A 125 -2.79 -5.99 -12.52
C VAL A 125 -2.47 -7.49 -12.57
N ASP A 126 -2.24 -8.05 -13.78
CA ASP A 126 -1.87 -9.44 -13.95
C ASP A 126 -0.50 -9.79 -13.32
N ASP A 127 0.41 -8.81 -13.20
CA ASP A 127 1.67 -8.99 -12.46
C ASP A 127 1.43 -9.07 -10.95
N ALA A 128 0.48 -8.28 -10.42
CA ALA A 128 0.07 -8.37 -9.02
C ALA A 128 -0.51 -9.75 -8.68
N ILE A 129 -1.31 -10.33 -9.59
CA ILE A 129 -1.85 -11.71 -9.46
C ILE A 129 -0.70 -12.72 -9.41
N THR A 130 0.30 -12.57 -10.30
CA THR A 130 1.48 -13.44 -10.30
C THR A 130 2.23 -13.37 -8.98
N LEU A 131 2.47 -12.16 -8.49
CA LEU A 131 3.16 -11.92 -7.23
C LEU A 131 2.45 -12.59 -6.05
N ILE A 132 1.13 -12.41 -5.93
CA ILE A 132 0.32 -13.03 -4.87
C ILE A 132 0.38 -14.56 -4.97
N SER A 133 0.21 -15.10 -6.17
CA SER A 133 0.21 -16.55 -6.39
C SER A 133 1.55 -17.19 -6.02
N GLN A 134 2.66 -16.48 -6.21
CA GLN A 134 4.00 -16.94 -5.86
C GLN A 134 4.30 -16.78 -4.36
N GLN A 135 4.06 -15.59 -3.79
CA GLN A 135 4.39 -15.32 -2.38
C GLN A 135 3.50 -16.10 -1.41
N PHE A 136 2.25 -16.36 -1.78
CA PHE A 136 1.26 -17.02 -0.95
C PHE A 136 0.79 -18.35 -1.56
N GLU A 137 1.68 -19.09 -2.23
CA GLU A 137 1.32 -20.32 -2.96
C GLU A 137 0.54 -21.31 -2.08
N LYS A 138 0.95 -21.48 -0.83
CA LYS A 138 0.36 -22.43 0.14
C LYS A 138 -0.78 -21.83 0.97
N ASP A 139 -0.98 -20.52 0.94
CA ASP A 139 -2.00 -19.83 1.74
C ASP A 139 -3.15 -19.34 0.84
N LYS A 140 -4.12 -20.25 0.61
CA LYS A 140 -5.27 -19.95 -0.25
C LYS A 140 -6.23 -18.93 0.38
N ASP A 141 -6.27 -18.81 1.68
CA ASP A 141 -7.08 -17.81 2.40
C ASP A 141 -6.54 -16.41 2.13
N VAL A 142 -5.22 -16.21 2.24
CA VAL A 142 -4.57 -14.95 1.88
C VAL A 142 -4.74 -14.65 0.39
N GLN A 143 -4.57 -15.64 -0.50
CA GLN A 143 -4.81 -15.44 -1.93
C GLN A 143 -6.24 -14.97 -2.21
N PHE A 144 -7.25 -15.59 -1.58
CA PHE A 144 -8.66 -15.22 -1.76
C PHE A 144 -8.97 -13.84 -1.19
N MET A 145 -8.44 -13.52 -0.02
CA MET A 145 -8.55 -12.18 0.56
C MET A 145 -7.98 -11.12 -0.39
N LEU A 146 -6.77 -11.32 -0.92
CA LEU A 146 -6.11 -10.37 -1.83
C LEU A 146 -6.79 -10.34 -3.21
N TYR A 147 -7.34 -11.45 -3.69
CA TYR A 147 -8.21 -11.46 -4.88
C TYR A 147 -9.40 -10.50 -4.72
N ASN A 148 -10.13 -10.59 -3.61
CA ASN A 148 -11.26 -9.70 -3.33
C ASN A 148 -10.81 -8.25 -3.22
N THR A 149 -9.67 -8.01 -2.61
CA THR A 149 -9.07 -6.68 -2.43
C THR A 149 -8.73 -6.02 -3.78
N ILE A 150 -8.05 -6.74 -4.68
CA ILE A 150 -7.76 -6.23 -6.03
C ILE A 150 -9.05 -6.00 -6.81
N ARG A 151 -10.01 -6.93 -6.72
CA ARG A 151 -11.31 -6.80 -7.39
C ARG A 151 -12.05 -5.54 -6.94
N GLN A 152 -12.00 -5.22 -5.66
CA GLN A 152 -12.57 -3.99 -5.11
C GLN A 152 -11.89 -2.75 -5.71
N GLY A 153 -10.56 -2.71 -5.77
CA GLY A 153 -9.81 -1.63 -6.41
C GLY A 153 -10.16 -1.44 -7.89
N ILE A 154 -10.28 -2.55 -8.65
CA ILE A 154 -10.71 -2.52 -10.05
C ILE A 154 -12.13 -1.97 -10.20
N ALA A 155 -13.06 -2.37 -9.32
CA ALA A 155 -14.44 -1.87 -9.33
C ALA A 155 -14.51 -0.38 -9.03
N GLN A 156 -13.72 0.13 -8.08
CA GLN A 156 -13.62 1.56 -7.76
C GLN A 156 -13.16 2.41 -8.94
N LYS A 157 -12.34 1.83 -9.82
CA LYS A 157 -11.89 2.48 -11.07
C LYS A 157 -12.92 2.37 -12.20
N GLY A 158 -14.04 1.64 -12.01
CA GLY A 158 -15.03 1.38 -13.04
C GLY A 158 -14.58 0.41 -14.13
N ALA A 159 -13.51 -0.37 -13.90
CA ALA A 159 -13.00 -1.34 -14.87
C ALA A 159 -13.57 -2.75 -14.62
N LYS A 160 -13.37 -3.62 -15.62
CA LYS A 160 -13.72 -5.04 -15.51
C LYS A 160 -12.47 -5.87 -15.20
N PRO A 161 -12.60 -6.97 -14.42
CA PRO A 161 -11.50 -7.91 -14.19
C PRO A 161 -10.99 -8.51 -15.51
N SER A 162 -9.67 -8.69 -15.62
CA SER A 162 -9.05 -9.37 -16.76
C SER A 162 -9.49 -10.84 -16.84
N PRO A 163 -9.39 -11.50 -18.01
CA PRO A 163 -9.64 -12.95 -18.12
C PRO A 163 -8.77 -13.75 -17.15
N ARG A 164 -7.53 -13.35 -16.94
CA ARG A 164 -6.62 -14.00 -16.00
C ARG A 164 -7.11 -13.87 -14.55
N MET A 165 -7.59 -12.70 -14.16
CA MET A 165 -8.17 -12.51 -12.84
C MET A 165 -9.43 -13.34 -12.63
N GLN A 166 -10.28 -13.45 -13.65
CA GLN A 166 -11.48 -14.30 -13.59
C GLN A 166 -11.10 -15.77 -13.41
N GLN A 167 -10.14 -16.29 -14.19
CA GLN A 167 -9.64 -17.65 -14.07
C GLN A 167 -9.03 -17.93 -12.70
N TRP A 168 -8.27 -16.98 -12.15
CA TRP A 168 -7.70 -17.11 -10.80
C TRP A 168 -8.81 -17.19 -9.74
N GLY A 169 -9.83 -16.34 -9.82
CA GLY A 169 -11.00 -16.40 -8.93
C GLY A 169 -11.77 -17.73 -9.02
N ILE A 170 -11.96 -18.26 -10.24
CA ILE A 170 -12.58 -19.58 -10.44
C ILE A 170 -11.74 -20.69 -9.80
N GLY A 171 -10.40 -20.63 -9.96
CA GLY A 171 -9.49 -21.59 -9.34
C GLY A 171 -9.55 -21.58 -7.80
N LEU A 172 -9.56 -20.38 -7.21
CA LEU A 172 -9.71 -20.22 -5.75
C LEU A 172 -11.06 -20.75 -5.26
N THR A 173 -12.15 -20.41 -5.97
CA THR A 173 -13.50 -20.88 -5.61
C THR A 173 -13.58 -22.41 -5.67
N LYS A 174 -13.05 -23.04 -6.71
CA LYS A 174 -12.99 -24.51 -6.82
C LYS A 174 -12.23 -25.12 -5.65
N TYR A 175 -11.05 -24.58 -5.34
CA TYR A 175 -10.27 -25.05 -4.21
C TYR A 175 -11.08 -25.03 -2.91
N PHE A 176 -11.78 -23.94 -2.60
CA PHE A 176 -12.57 -23.85 -1.37
C PHE A 176 -13.79 -24.78 -1.41
N ILE A 177 -14.46 -24.96 -2.54
CA ILE A 177 -15.58 -25.91 -2.63
C ILE A 177 -15.11 -27.35 -2.39
N GLU A 178 -13.97 -27.74 -2.97
CA GLU A 178 -13.41 -29.08 -2.81
C GLU A 178 -12.91 -29.36 -1.40
N ASN A 179 -12.46 -28.32 -0.67
CA ASN A 179 -11.94 -28.44 0.71
C ASN A 179 -12.95 -28.03 1.79
N ILE A 180 -14.18 -27.63 1.42
CA ILE A 180 -15.24 -27.21 2.37
C ILE A 180 -15.73 -28.38 3.25
N SER A 181 -15.57 -29.62 2.78
CA SER A 181 -16.00 -30.82 3.54
C SER A 181 -15.23 -31.01 4.85
N GLU A 182 -13.97 -30.60 4.90
CA GLU A 182 -13.16 -30.67 6.12
C GLU A 182 -13.48 -29.53 7.10
N ALA A 183 -13.80 -28.33 6.58
CA ALA A 183 -14.22 -27.19 7.40
C ALA A 183 -15.70 -27.26 7.82
N GLY A 184 -16.54 -27.95 7.05
CA GLY A 184 -17.99 -28.02 7.28
C GLY A 184 -18.39 -28.68 8.61
N ASP A 185 -17.58 -29.58 9.12
CA ASP A 185 -17.82 -30.23 10.42
C ASP A 185 -17.46 -29.34 11.61
N VAL A 186 -16.51 -28.43 11.45
CA VAL A 186 -16.12 -27.45 12.47
C VAL A 186 -17.21 -26.38 12.66
N TRP A 187 -17.84 -25.91 11.58
CA TRP A 187 -18.94 -24.94 11.64
C TRP A 187 -20.23 -25.50 12.19
N LYS A 188 -20.51 -26.80 11.95
CA LYS A 188 -21.69 -27.49 12.48
C LYS A 188 -21.60 -27.81 13.96
N SER A 189 -20.41 -27.80 14.55
CA SER A 189 -20.16 -28.21 15.93
C SER A 189 -20.00 -27.07 16.95
N ARG A 190 -19.92 -25.81 16.49
CA ARG A 190 -19.86 -24.66 17.42
C ARG A 190 -21.25 -24.06 17.62
N PRO A 191 -21.83 -24.18 18.83
CA PRO A 191 -23.05 -23.44 19.15
C PRO A 191 -22.76 -21.94 19.07
N LEU A 192 -23.68 -21.20 18.48
CA LEU A 192 -23.66 -19.74 18.46
C LEU A 192 -24.37 -19.20 19.69
N ASP A 193 -23.88 -18.12 20.28
CA ASP A 193 -24.56 -17.38 21.32
C ASP A 193 -25.78 -16.60 20.78
N SER A 194 -26.46 -15.87 21.65
CA SER A 194 -27.63 -15.06 21.29
C SER A 194 -27.32 -13.88 20.35
N THR A 195 -26.03 -13.58 20.13
CA THR A 195 -25.54 -12.53 19.21
C THR A 195 -25.05 -13.09 17.88
N GLY A 196 -25.00 -14.45 17.75
CA GLY A 196 -24.51 -15.14 16.54
C GLY A 196 -23.00 -15.36 16.53
N GLU A 197 -22.32 -15.17 17.67
CA GLU A 197 -20.89 -15.43 17.81
C GLU A 197 -20.65 -16.87 18.31
N PRO A 198 -19.55 -17.54 17.87
CA PRO A 198 -19.21 -18.87 18.35
C PRO A 198 -18.93 -18.86 19.86
N VAL A 199 -19.56 -19.76 20.58
CA VAL A 199 -19.29 -19.99 22.02
C VAL A 199 -18.04 -20.87 22.13
N ASP A 200 -17.01 -20.40 22.85
CA ASP A 200 -15.78 -21.16 23.15
C ASP A 200 -16.06 -22.32 24.13
#